data_460f0e925729b7879a9fbe926930009c
#
_entry.id   460f0e925729b7879a9fbe926930009c
#
_cell.length_a   1.000
_cell.length_b   1.000
_cell.length_c   1.000
_cell.angle_alpha   90.00
_cell.angle_beta   90.00
_cell.angle_gamma   90.00
#
_symmetry.space_group_name_H-M   'P 1'
#
loop_
_entity.id
_entity.type
_entity.pdbx_description
1 polymer ?
#
loop_
_entity_poly.entity_id
_entity_poly.type
_entity_poly.pdbx_seq_one_letter_code
_entity_poly.pdbx_strand_id
1 'polypeptide(L)'
;MRNARPAPQQPSGMPFAKYRPFLDVVSIDLPDRTWPDKRITTAPRWLSTDLRDGNQSLIEPMGPQAKRAIFDLLVTMGFKEIEIGFPAASQTDYDFVRSLVDDGAIPEDVTISVLTQSRGELIDRTLDACVGIPRATVHLYNALSPLFRNVVFRMDRD
;
A
#
# COMPACT_ATOMS: atom_id res chain seq x y z
N MET A 1 -12.88 -16.50 -19.36
CA MET A 1 -12.52 -15.22 -20.01
C MET A 1 -11.09 -14.92 -19.60
N ARG A 2 -10.16 -14.74 -20.52
CA ARG A 2 -8.80 -14.30 -20.15
C ARG A 2 -8.91 -12.87 -19.65
N ASN A 3 -8.65 -12.64 -18.37
CA ASN A 3 -8.57 -11.28 -17.83
C ASN A 3 -7.46 -10.54 -18.60
N ALA A 4 -7.84 -9.52 -19.36
CA ALA A 4 -6.88 -8.68 -20.05
C ALA A 4 -5.98 -8.00 -18.98
N ARG A 5 -4.68 -7.93 -19.26
CA ARG A 5 -3.76 -7.13 -18.40
C ARG A 5 -4.26 -5.69 -18.38
N PRO A 6 -4.13 -5.00 -17.24
CA PRO A 6 -4.45 -3.57 -17.17
C PRO A 6 -3.76 -2.80 -18.28
N ALA A 7 -4.46 -1.82 -18.84
CA ALA A 7 -3.88 -0.96 -19.86
C ALA A 7 -2.64 -0.22 -19.31
N PRO A 8 -1.60 0.02 -20.13
CA PRO A 8 -0.46 0.80 -19.68
C PRO A 8 -0.89 2.21 -19.24
N GLN A 9 -0.21 2.74 -18.24
CA GLN A 9 -0.46 4.09 -17.76
C GLN A 9 -0.36 5.12 -18.85
N GLN A 10 -1.32 6.03 -18.89
CA GLN A 10 -1.27 7.20 -19.76
C GLN A 10 -0.67 8.39 -19.02
N PRO A 11 0.00 9.32 -19.71
CA PRO A 11 0.42 10.57 -19.12
C PRO A 11 -0.76 11.31 -18.50
N SER A 12 -0.54 11.95 -17.34
CA SER A 12 -1.59 12.72 -16.67
C SER A 12 -2.05 13.89 -17.54
N GLY A 13 -3.36 13.99 -17.77
CA GLY A 13 -3.98 15.16 -18.39
C GLY A 13 -4.16 16.35 -17.44
N MET A 14 -3.77 16.21 -16.16
CA MET A 14 -3.88 17.29 -15.18
C MET A 14 -2.90 18.43 -15.50
N PRO A 15 -3.35 19.70 -15.42
CA PRO A 15 -2.51 20.84 -15.73
C PRO A 15 -1.57 21.21 -14.58
N PHE A 16 -0.79 20.24 -14.09
CA PHE A 16 0.11 20.40 -12.93
C PHE A 16 1.15 21.53 -13.12
N ALA A 17 1.52 21.83 -14.36
CA ALA A 17 2.43 22.94 -14.67
C ALA A 17 1.87 24.33 -14.32
N LYS A 18 0.55 24.44 -14.08
CA LYS A 18 -0.07 25.68 -13.60
C LYS A 18 0.14 25.92 -12.10
N TYR A 19 0.48 24.89 -11.36
CA TYR A 19 0.69 24.98 -9.91
C TYR A 19 2.14 25.31 -9.61
N ARG A 20 2.35 26.48 -9.01
CA ARG A 20 3.67 26.92 -8.58
C ARG A 20 3.83 26.68 -7.08
N PRO A 21 5.03 26.32 -6.61
CA PRO A 21 5.31 26.27 -5.17
C PRO A 21 4.99 27.64 -4.53
N PHE A 22 4.36 27.61 -3.36
CA PHE A 22 3.97 28.84 -2.64
C PHE A 22 5.15 29.80 -2.44
N LEU A 23 6.32 29.27 -2.13
CA LEU A 23 7.55 30.05 -1.89
C LEU A 23 8.12 30.70 -3.17
N ASP A 24 7.64 30.36 -4.36
CA ASP A 24 7.99 31.07 -5.59
C ASP A 24 7.16 32.36 -5.76
N VAL A 25 6.06 32.45 -5.03
CA VAL A 25 5.11 33.59 -5.09
C VAL A 25 5.25 34.50 -3.89
N VAL A 26 5.53 33.91 -2.71
CA VAL A 26 5.64 34.63 -1.43
C VAL A 26 7.00 34.35 -0.81
N SER A 27 7.81 35.40 -0.66
CA SER A 27 9.04 35.32 0.12
C SER A 27 8.74 35.45 1.61
N ILE A 28 9.20 34.49 2.41
CA ILE A 28 9.14 34.56 3.87
C ILE A 28 10.56 34.78 4.36
N ASP A 29 10.80 35.96 4.91
CA ASP A 29 12.12 36.34 5.43
C ASP A 29 12.30 35.84 6.87
N LEU A 30 12.79 34.61 6.98
CA LEU A 30 13.19 33.96 8.23
C LEU A 30 14.61 33.40 8.04
N PRO A 31 15.64 34.21 8.34
CA PRO A 31 17.03 33.90 7.97
C PRO A 31 17.61 32.65 8.69
N ASP A 32 17.04 32.27 9.82
CA ASP A 32 17.45 31.12 10.64
C ASP A 32 16.72 29.82 10.35
N ARG A 33 15.71 29.83 9.46
CA ARG A 33 14.99 28.62 9.11
C ARG A 33 15.86 27.72 8.22
N THR A 34 15.74 26.41 8.39
CA THR A 34 16.57 25.44 7.68
C THR A 34 15.79 24.46 6.79
N TRP A 35 14.72 23.85 7.32
CA TRP A 35 13.97 22.85 6.60
C TRP A 35 12.93 23.39 5.61
N PRO A 36 12.29 24.58 5.80
CA PRO A 36 11.28 25.09 4.85
C PRO A 36 11.87 25.53 3.49
N ASP A 37 13.19 25.70 3.41
CA ASP A 37 13.87 26.03 2.14
C ASP A 37 14.10 24.80 1.28
N LYS A 38 13.95 23.60 1.84
CA LYS A 38 14.02 22.35 1.09
C LYS A 38 12.74 22.16 0.31
N ARG A 39 12.88 21.87 -0.99
CA ARG A 39 11.77 21.63 -1.89
C ARG A 39 11.76 20.19 -2.34
N ILE A 40 10.55 19.64 -2.47
CA ILE A 40 10.35 18.35 -3.14
C ILE A 40 10.40 18.63 -4.65
N THR A 41 11.40 18.11 -5.30
CA THR A 41 11.61 18.27 -6.75
C THR A 41 11.21 17.04 -7.56
N THR A 42 10.92 15.95 -6.88
CA THR A 42 10.49 14.68 -7.47
C THR A 42 9.12 14.32 -6.92
N ALA A 43 8.23 13.84 -7.78
CA ALA A 43 6.91 13.38 -7.34
C ALA A 43 7.03 12.29 -6.26
N PRO A 44 6.24 12.36 -5.18
CA PRO A 44 6.24 11.31 -4.18
C PRO A 44 5.69 10.01 -4.78
N ARG A 45 6.18 8.90 -4.27
CA ARG A 45 5.62 7.59 -4.59
C ARG A 45 4.41 7.35 -3.71
N TRP A 46 3.25 7.19 -4.33
CA TRP A 46 1.99 6.97 -3.64
C TRP A 46 1.79 5.49 -3.33
N LEU A 47 1.43 5.19 -2.09
CA LEU A 47 0.90 3.90 -1.65
C LEU A 47 -0.62 4.00 -1.55
N SER A 48 -1.36 3.15 -2.26
CA SER A 48 -2.79 2.96 -2.03
C SER A 48 -3.01 1.93 -0.93
N THR A 49 -3.88 2.26 0.02
CA THR A 49 -4.33 1.35 1.09
C THR A 49 -5.83 1.02 0.96
N ASP A 50 -6.44 1.35 -0.16
CA ASP A 50 -7.88 1.17 -0.39
C ASP A 50 -8.32 -0.29 -0.24
N LEU A 51 -7.51 -1.23 -0.73
CA LEU A 51 -7.82 -2.67 -0.69
C LEU A 51 -7.54 -3.32 0.66
N ARG A 52 -6.84 -2.65 1.58
CA ARG A 52 -6.59 -3.12 2.93
C ARG A 52 -7.38 -2.27 3.94
N ASP A 53 -6.94 -1.07 4.30
CA ASP A 53 -7.60 -0.20 5.28
C ASP A 53 -8.98 0.26 4.78
N GLY A 54 -9.08 0.68 3.53
CA GLY A 54 -10.33 1.08 2.92
C GLY A 54 -11.35 -0.06 2.94
N ASN A 55 -10.95 -1.24 2.51
CA ASN A 55 -11.81 -2.43 2.54
C ASN A 55 -12.20 -2.86 3.97
N GLN A 56 -11.26 -2.74 4.92
CA GLN A 56 -11.49 -3.09 6.32
C GLN A 56 -12.52 -2.15 6.99
N SER A 57 -12.65 -0.92 6.51
CA SER A 57 -13.61 0.05 7.05
C SER A 57 -15.05 -0.15 6.56
N LEU A 58 -15.26 -0.99 5.54
CA LEU A 58 -16.59 -1.28 5.01
C LEU A 58 -17.38 -2.20 5.96
N ILE A 59 -18.69 -1.94 6.09
CA ILE A 59 -19.60 -2.80 6.83
C ILE A 59 -19.62 -4.20 6.22
N GLU A 60 -19.66 -4.27 4.88
CA GLU A 60 -19.51 -5.49 4.09
C GLU A 60 -18.23 -5.38 3.26
N PRO A 61 -17.15 -6.09 3.65
CA PRO A 61 -15.92 -6.09 2.89
C PRO A 61 -16.11 -6.59 1.46
N MET A 62 -15.33 -6.04 0.54
CA MET A 62 -15.40 -6.40 -0.87
C MET A 62 -15.05 -7.88 -1.09
N GLY A 63 -15.86 -8.54 -1.91
CA GLY A 63 -15.55 -9.87 -2.44
C GLY A 63 -14.39 -9.83 -3.46
N PRO A 64 -13.85 -11.01 -3.84
CA PRO A 64 -12.67 -11.11 -4.72
C PRO A 64 -12.81 -10.37 -6.05
N GLN A 65 -13.99 -10.40 -6.65
CA GLN A 65 -14.25 -9.73 -7.94
C GLN A 65 -14.18 -8.20 -7.81
N ALA A 66 -14.78 -7.64 -6.75
CA ALA A 66 -14.73 -6.20 -6.50
C ALA A 66 -13.31 -5.75 -6.15
N LYS A 67 -12.58 -6.51 -5.32
CA LYS A 67 -11.16 -6.28 -5.03
C LYS A 67 -10.32 -6.26 -6.30
N ARG A 68 -10.55 -7.22 -7.21
CA ARG A 68 -9.84 -7.28 -8.48
C ARG A 68 -10.12 -6.07 -9.36
N ALA A 69 -11.37 -5.63 -9.46
CA ALA A 69 -11.73 -4.45 -10.24
C ALA A 69 -11.07 -3.17 -9.69
N ILE A 70 -11.02 -3.02 -8.36
CA ILE A 70 -10.31 -1.90 -7.72
C ILE A 70 -8.79 -2.00 -7.94
N PHE A 71 -8.21 -3.19 -7.83
CA PHE A 71 -6.78 -3.38 -8.12
C PHE A 71 -6.42 -2.93 -9.55
N ASP A 72 -7.18 -3.38 -10.54
CA ASP A 72 -6.97 -3.04 -11.94
C ASP A 72 -7.15 -1.53 -12.18
N LEU A 73 -8.11 -0.90 -11.48
CA LEU A 73 -8.31 0.55 -11.51
C LEU A 73 -7.11 1.30 -10.93
N LEU A 74 -6.60 0.90 -9.77
CA LEU A 74 -5.45 1.53 -9.12
C LEU A 74 -4.19 1.44 -10.00
N VAL A 75 -3.96 0.29 -10.62
CA VAL A 75 -2.89 0.11 -11.61
C VAL A 75 -3.06 1.08 -12.78
N THR A 76 -4.28 1.21 -13.31
CA THR A 76 -4.60 2.13 -14.42
C THR A 76 -4.42 3.60 -14.02
N MET A 77 -4.76 3.96 -12.77
CA MET A 77 -4.55 5.30 -12.21
C MET A 77 -3.08 5.65 -12.02
N GLY A 78 -2.23 4.63 -11.93
CA GLY A 78 -0.79 4.85 -11.85
C GLY A 78 -0.15 4.59 -10.50
N PHE A 79 -0.85 3.99 -9.58
CA PHE A 79 -0.24 3.59 -8.31
C PHE A 79 0.86 2.56 -8.54
N LYS A 80 2.01 2.79 -7.91
CA LYS A 80 3.18 1.91 -7.98
C LYS A 80 3.42 1.12 -6.70
N GLU A 81 2.69 1.43 -5.66
CA GLU A 81 2.60 0.67 -4.43
C GLU A 81 1.13 0.50 -4.04
N ILE A 82 0.71 -0.73 -3.82
CA ILE A 82 -0.68 -1.06 -3.52
C ILE A 82 -0.70 -2.08 -2.38
N GLU A 83 -1.26 -1.68 -1.24
CA GLU A 83 -1.49 -2.59 -0.11
C GLU A 83 -2.82 -3.31 -0.31
N ILE A 84 -2.74 -4.63 -0.53
CA ILE A 84 -3.87 -5.40 -1.06
C ILE A 84 -4.64 -6.20 -0.02
N GLY A 85 -4.11 -6.35 1.20
CA GLY A 85 -4.80 -7.09 2.24
C GLY A 85 -3.89 -7.58 3.36
N PHE A 86 -4.48 -8.45 4.20
CA PHE A 86 -3.82 -9.11 5.32
C PHE A 86 -3.97 -10.63 5.19
N PRO A 87 -3.12 -11.29 4.38
CA PRO A 87 -3.29 -12.71 4.04
C PRO A 87 -3.27 -13.65 5.24
N ALA A 88 -2.59 -13.26 6.33
CA ALA A 88 -2.60 -14.06 7.54
C ALA A 88 -3.88 -13.92 8.38
N ALA A 89 -4.68 -12.87 8.17
CA ALA A 89 -5.90 -12.63 8.94
C ALA A 89 -7.12 -13.38 8.41
N SER A 90 -7.20 -13.62 7.09
CA SER A 90 -8.35 -14.29 6.49
C SER A 90 -7.97 -15.12 5.26
N GLN A 91 -8.73 -16.17 5.01
CA GLN A 91 -8.56 -16.97 3.79
C GLN A 91 -8.91 -16.16 2.54
N THR A 92 -9.90 -15.29 2.62
CA THR A 92 -10.30 -14.41 1.50
C THR A 92 -9.15 -13.51 1.05
N ASP A 93 -8.41 -12.92 1.99
CA ASP A 93 -7.24 -12.09 1.66
C ASP A 93 -6.08 -12.93 1.11
N TYR A 94 -5.86 -14.11 1.69
CA TYR A 94 -4.86 -15.05 1.18
C TYR A 94 -5.15 -15.44 -0.28
N ASP A 95 -6.37 -15.88 -0.55
CA ASP A 95 -6.79 -16.31 -1.88
C ASP A 95 -6.76 -15.16 -2.88
N PHE A 96 -7.06 -13.93 -2.45
CA PHE A 96 -6.96 -12.76 -3.31
C PHE A 96 -5.52 -12.48 -3.72
N VAL A 97 -4.56 -12.52 -2.77
CA VAL A 97 -3.13 -12.37 -3.08
C VAL A 97 -2.70 -13.44 -4.09
N ARG A 98 -3.05 -14.70 -3.84
CA ARG A 98 -2.72 -15.81 -4.75
C ARG A 98 -3.34 -15.63 -6.12
N SER A 99 -4.59 -15.20 -6.21
CA SER A 99 -5.26 -14.98 -7.50
C SER A 99 -4.55 -13.95 -8.37
N LEU A 100 -4.01 -12.88 -7.77
CA LEU A 100 -3.23 -11.88 -8.52
C LEU A 100 -1.93 -12.47 -9.08
N VAL A 101 -1.28 -13.36 -8.33
CA VAL A 101 -0.06 -14.06 -8.78
C VAL A 101 -0.39 -15.05 -9.89
N ASP A 102 -1.36 -15.92 -9.65
CA ASP A 102 -1.70 -17.04 -10.54
C ASP A 102 -2.26 -16.54 -11.89
N ASP A 103 -2.96 -15.41 -11.87
CA ASP A 103 -3.45 -14.73 -13.09
C ASP A 103 -2.37 -13.92 -13.82
N GLY A 104 -1.17 -13.74 -13.22
CA GLY A 104 -0.14 -12.85 -13.75
C GLY A 104 -0.60 -11.38 -13.84
N ALA A 105 -1.44 -10.95 -12.89
CA ALA A 105 -2.10 -9.66 -12.92
C ALA A 105 -1.22 -8.50 -12.45
N ILE A 106 -0.12 -8.79 -11.76
CA ILE A 106 0.76 -7.79 -11.16
C ILE A 106 1.75 -7.28 -12.20
N PRO A 107 1.72 -5.97 -12.54
CA PRO A 107 2.73 -5.39 -13.44
C PRO A 107 4.12 -5.40 -12.79
N GLU A 108 5.17 -5.52 -13.60
CA GLU A 108 6.56 -5.60 -13.12
C GLU A 108 7.02 -4.35 -12.36
N ASP A 109 6.40 -3.20 -12.63
CA ASP A 109 6.73 -1.91 -12.00
C ASP A 109 5.83 -1.57 -10.80
N VAL A 110 4.93 -2.47 -10.39
CA VAL A 110 4.07 -2.34 -9.22
C VAL A 110 4.61 -3.18 -8.07
N THR A 111 4.75 -2.58 -6.91
CA THR A 111 5.08 -3.25 -5.65
C THR A 111 3.79 -3.57 -4.90
N ILE A 112 3.61 -4.82 -4.54
CA ILE A 112 2.50 -5.27 -3.70
C ILE A 112 2.92 -5.15 -2.23
N SER A 113 2.09 -4.50 -1.42
CA SER A 113 2.23 -4.48 0.03
C SER A 113 1.17 -5.35 0.69
N VAL A 114 1.55 -6.08 1.71
CA VAL A 114 0.68 -6.90 2.55
C VAL A 114 0.96 -6.67 4.01
N LEU A 115 -0.08 -6.64 4.84
CA LEU A 115 0.06 -6.46 6.28
C LEU A 115 0.28 -7.79 6.99
N THR A 116 1.08 -7.79 8.05
CA THR A 116 1.17 -8.90 9.00
C THR A 116 1.53 -8.42 10.40
N GLN A 117 1.06 -9.14 11.41
CA GLN A 117 1.53 -8.97 12.78
C GLN A 117 2.91 -9.61 12.96
N SER A 118 3.68 -9.11 13.93
CA SER A 118 5.00 -9.65 14.30
C SER A 118 4.87 -10.96 15.10
N ARG A 119 4.38 -12.01 14.45
CA ARG A 119 4.27 -13.38 14.98
C ARG A 119 4.73 -14.35 13.92
N GLY A 120 5.55 -15.33 14.28
CA GLY A 120 6.18 -16.26 13.36
C GLY A 120 5.20 -16.90 12.38
N GLU A 121 4.14 -17.54 12.90
CA GLU A 121 3.14 -18.24 12.10
C GLU A 121 2.38 -17.33 11.13
N LEU A 122 2.17 -16.05 11.50
CA LEU A 122 1.49 -15.08 10.62
C LEU A 122 2.44 -14.54 9.55
N ILE A 123 3.71 -14.38 9.90
CA ILE A 123 4.76 -13.98 8.96
C ILE A 123 4.93 -15.08 7.91
N ASP A 124 5.07 -16.33 8.34
CA ASP A 124 5.25 -17.48 7.44
C ASP A 124 4.08 -17.58 6.45
N ARG A 125 2.83 -17.51 6.94
CA ARG A 125 1.64 -17.52 6.10
C ARG A 125 1.60 -16.34 5.12
N THR A 126 2.04 -15.16 5.55
CA THR A 126 2.10 -13.97 4.70
C THR A 126 3.15 -14.13 3.61
N LEU A 127 4.33 -14.64 3.95
CA LEU A 127 5.39 -14.91 2.98
C LEU A 127 4.97 -15.98 1.97
N ASP A 128 4.29 -17.02 2.44
CA ASP A 128 3.75 -18.09 1.58
C ASP A 128 2.74 -17.54 0.56
N ALA A 129 1.84 -16.63 0.98
CA ALA A 129 0.93 -15.95 0.07
C ALA A 129 1.65 -15.12 -0.99
N CYS A 130 2.83 -14.58 -0.67
CA CYS A 130 3.60 -13.68 -1.54
C CYS A 130 4.53 -14.43 -2.53
N VAL A 131 4.65 -15.74 -2.45
CA VAL A 131 5.51 -16.51 -3.37
C VAL A 131 5.11 -16.25 -4.82
N GLY A 132 6.07 -15.80 -5.63
CA GLY A 132 5.86 -15.47 -7.05
C GLY A 132 5.52 -13.99 -7.31
N ILE A 133 5.40 -13.14 -6.30
CA ILE A 133 5.27 -11.69 -6.50
C ILE A 133 6.65 -11.11 -6.85
N PRO A 134 6.78 -10.38 -7.99
CA PRO A 134 8.07 -9.82 -8.41
C PRO A 134 8.65 -8.80 -7.41
N ARG A 135 7.78 -8.00 -6.80
CA ARG A 135 8.13 -6.96 -5.81
C ARG A 135 7.10 -6.95 -4.70
N ALA A 136 7.51 -7.39 -3.51
CA ALA A 136 6.66 -7.43 -2.33
C ALA A 136 7.25 -6.60 -1.20
N THR A 137 6.38 -5.90 -0.49
CA THR A 137 6.65 -5.26 0.81
C THR A 137 5.79 -5.95 1.86
N VAL A 138 6.43 -6.45 2.91
CA VAL A 138 5.72 -6.96 4.08
C VAL A 138 5.66 -5.85 5.12
N HIS A 139 4.47 -5.29 5.32
CA HIS A 139 4.19 -4.28 6.33
C HIS A 139 4.01 -4.96 7.68
N LEU A 140 5.08 -4.98 8.46
CA LEU A 140 5.11 -5.61 9.78
C LEU A 140 4.71 -4.62 10.86
N TYR A 141 3.81 -5.01 11.76
CA TYR A 141 3.46 -4.18 12.91
C TYR A 141 3.43 -4.95 14.21
N ASN A 142 3.65 -4.21 15.31
CA ASN A 142 3.45 -4.67 16.67
C ASN A 142 2.96 -3.50 17.54
N ALA A 143 2.05 -3.77 18.47
CA ALA A 143 1.58 -2.76 19.40
C ALA A 143 2.64 -2.50 20.49
N LEU A 144 2.99 -1.21 20.71
CA LEU A 144 4.09 -0.81 21.60
C LEU A 144 3.61 -0.20 22.92
N SER A 145 2.30 0.04 23.09
CA SER A 145 1.80 0.69 24.31
C SER A 145 2.04 -0.17 25.55
N PRO A 146 2.31 0.44 26.73
CA PRO A 146 2.45 -0.32 27.97
C PRO A 146 1.25 -1.21 28.28
N LEU A 147 0.03 -0.74 27.96
CA LEU A 147 -1.18 -1.51 28.16
C LEU A 147 -1.17 -2.81 27.34
N PHE A 148 -0.87 -2.72 26.05
CA PHE A 148 -0.79 -3.90 25.19
C PHE A 148 0.32 -4.86 25.62
N ARG A 149 1.49 -4.33 25.99
CA ARG A 149 2.57 -5.17 26.52
C ARG A 149 2.14 -5.96 27.75
N ASN A 150 1.59 -5.27 28.75
CA ASN A 150 1.25 -5.87 30.03
C ASN A 150 0.03 -6.83 29.92
N VAL A 151 -1.01 -6.45 29.19
CA VAL A 151 -2.28 -7.18 29.15
C VAL A 151 -2.33 -8.23 28.05
N VAL A 152 -1.86 -7.86 26.84
CA VAL A 152 -1.97 -8.73 25.66
C VAL A 152 -0.75 -9.63 25.52
N PHE A 153 0.44 -9.05 25.55
CA PHE A 153 1.68 -9.81 25.33
C PHE A 153 2.25 -10.41 26.62
N ARG A 154 1.89 -9.86 27.77
CA ARG A 154 2.45 -10.24 29.09
C ARG A 154 3.97 -10.18 29.11
N MET A 155 4.53 -9.15 28.50
CA MET A 155 5.97 -8.92 28.32
C MET A 155 6.36 -7.57 28.89
N ASP A 156 7.53 -7.48 29.50
CA ASP A 156 8.16 -6.24 29.88
C ASP A 156 8.89 -5.57 28.70
N ARG A 157 9.67 -4.52 28.99
CA ARG A 157 10.45 -3.80 28.00
C ARG A 157 11.69 -4.54 27.52
N ASP A 158 12.15 -5.49 28.33
CA ASP A 158 13.40 -6.23 28.15
C ASP A 158 13.17 -7.57 27.48
#